data_ff126fbeb270c674d302465287296b6c
#
_entry.id   ff126fbeb270c674d302465287296b6c
#
_cell.length_a   1.000
_cell.length_b   1.000
_cell.length_c   1.000
_cell.angle_alpha   90.00
_cell.angle_beta   90.00
_cell.angle_gamma   90.00
#
_symmetry.space_group_name_H-M   'P 1'
#
loop_
_entity.id
_entity.type
_entity.pdbx_description
1 polymer ?
#
loop_
_entity_poly.entity_id
_entity_poly.type
_entity_poly.pdbx_seq_one_letter_code
_entity_poly.pdbx_strand_id
1 'polypeptide(L)'
;PTGDTITWSNIGGTGENTVDGAIDSVNKKVGLGWNAADTAGNSFNVAAGQTVGFINSDGNIDITAAGSSLTFDLAKDIKVNSVTADDGLGNKTVLGSTGTSVSDAAGNNAHYGANSSSFTDTAGNSNISSATGTTLTDAAGNTYITTAAGSELTNANGDQTNLSAAGTYVQDALGNNATYGANGISIGNTTGGTVISIKDGDVNFGGNTLGGVGAGVNPDDAINKGQLDNLGDHLAGDIFGGNATYDGNTITWSNIGGTGENTVDGA
;
A
#
# COMPACT_ATOMS: atom_id res chain seq x y z
N PRO A 1 80.13 26.86 -73.50
CA PRO A 1 79.61 25.77 -72.74
C PRO A 1 78.15 26.09 -72.34
N THR A 2 77.21 25.38 -72.92
CA THR A 2 75.84 25.43 -72.59
C THR A 2 75.70 24.70 -71.22
N GLY A 3 75.51 25.51 -70.19
CA GLY A 3 75.33 24.93 -68.85
C GLY A 3 74.15 24.01 -68.85
N ASP A 4 74.37 22.74 -68.38
CA ASP A 4 73.32 21.83 -68.19
C ASP A 4 72.26 22.35 -67.23
N THR A 5 71.09 22.57 -67.72
CA THR A 5 69.98 23.07 -66.90
C THR A 5 69.41 21.83 -66.12
N ILE A 6 69.53 21.84 -64.79
CA ILE A 6 68.87 20.88 -63.96
C ILE A 6 67.40 21.21 -63.95
N THR A 7 66.57 20.34 -64.55
CA THR A 7 65.11 20.46 -64.50
C THR A 7 64.62 19.49 -63.44
N TRP A 8 63.84 20.03 -62.52
CA TRP A 8 63.14 19.23 -61.49
C TRP A 8 61.74 18.99 -61.97
N SER A 9 61.20 17.83 -61.59
CA SER A 9 59.75 17.44 -61.82
C SER A 9 59.19 16.79 -60.57
N ASN A 10 58.01 17.17 -60.15
CA ASN A 10 57.29 16.64 -59.03
C ASN A 10 58.11 16.59 -57.72
N ILE A 11 58.66 17.74 -57.31
CA ILE A 11 59.50 17.92 -56.09
C ILE A 11 58.73 17.42 -54.88
N GLY A 12 59.20 16.39 -54.18
CA GLY A 12 58.62 15.84 -52.97
C GLY A 12 57.20 15.22 -53.17
N GLY A 13 56.81 14.85 -54.41
CA GLY A 13 55.45 14.35 -54.66
C GLY A 13 54.39 15.44 -54.69
N THR A 14 54.74 16.70 -54.74
CA THR A 14 53.76 17.82 -54.68
C THR A 14 53.13 18.16 -56.04
N GLY A 15 53.66 17.62 -57.11
CA GLY A 15 53.24 17.99 -58.47
C GLY A 15 53.98 19.24 -59.02
N GLU A 16 54.80 19.90 -58.21
CA GLU A 16 55.46 21.15 -58.52
C GLU A 16 56.89 20.93 -59.04
N ASN A 17 57.36 21.83 -59.90
CA ASN A 17 58.67 21.77 -60.57
C ASN A 17 59.67 22.81 -60.04
N THR A 18 59.28 23.62 -59.09
CA THR A 18 60.11 24.57 -58.36
C THR A 18 60.07 24.33 -56.88
N VAL A 19 61.12 24.63 -56.15
CA VAL A 19 61.16 24.47 -54.71
C VAL A 19 60.11 25.38 -54.03
N ASP A 20 59.98 26.61 -54.50
CA ASP A 20 58.95 27.52 -53.97
C ASP A 20 57.52 27.02 -54.18
N GLY A 21 57.21 26.45 -55.37
CA GLY A 21 55.92 25.84 -55.63
C GLY A 21 55.68 24.63 -54.80
N ALA A 22 56.66 23.78 -54.55
CA ALA A 22 56.56 22.63 -53.67
C ALA A 22 56.30 23.03 -52.20
N ILE A 23 56.97 24.03 -51.70
CA ILE A 23 56.76 24.60 -50.36
C ILE A 23 55.37 25.21 -50.25
N ASP A 24 54.96 25.98 -51.26
CA ASP A 24 53.62 26.54 -51.31
C ASP A 24 52.53 25.48 -51.31
N SER A 25 52.71 24.39 -52.09
CA SER A 25 51.76 23.23 -52.11
C SER A 25 51.67 22.52 -50.76
N VAL A 26 52.83 22.34 -50.08
CA VAL A 26 52.83 21.76 -48.71
C VAL A 26 52.19 22.71 -47.72
N ASN A 27 52.44 23.99 -47.75
CA ASN A 27 51.89 25.01 -46.87
C ASN A 27 50.36 25.09 -47.07
N LYS A 28 49.85 25.00 -48.31
CA LYS A 28 48.39 24.94 -48.57
C LYS A 28 47.78 23.67 -47.98
N LYS A 29 48.41 22.50 -48.12
CA LYS A 29 47.91 21.23 -47.56
C LYS A 29 47.93 21.26 -46.03
N VAL A 30 49.00 21.75 -45.42
CA VAL A 30 49.07 21.90 -43.97
C VAL A 30 48.04 22.94 -43.47
N GLY A 31 47.83 24.02 -44.22
CA GLY A 31 46.87 25.05 -43.91
C GLY A 31 45.41 24.61 -43.99
N LEU A 32 45.10 23.53 -44.71
CA LEU A 32 43.75 22.95 -44.76
C LEU A 32 43.30 22.44 -43.40
N GLY A 33 44.21 22.08 -42.47
CA GLY A 33 43.88 21.55 -41.15
C GLY A 33 43.19 20.18 -41.22
N TRP A 34 42.33 19.92 -40.25
CA TRP A 34 41.54 18.69 -40.14
C TRP A 34 40.09 19.00 -39.72
N ASN A 35 39.18 18.11 -39.96
CA ASN A 35 37.79 18.31 -39.59
C ASN A 35 37.46 17.51 -38.31
N ALA A 36 36.88 18.16 -37.33
CA ALA A 36 36.20 17.53 -36.22
C ALA A 36 34.72 17.38 -36.55
N ALA A 37 34.14 16.19 -36.30
CA ALA A 37 32.75 15.92 -36.57
C ALA A 37 32.10 15.17 -35.42
N ASP A 38 30.79 15.39 -35.21
CA ASP A 38 29.97 14.60 -34.33
C ASP A 38 29.29 13.42 -35.07
N THR A 39 28.60 12.55 -34.32
CA THR A 39 27.88 11.40 -34.88
C THR A 39 26.65 11.79 -35.70
N ALA A 40 26.15 13.01 -35.58
CA ALA A 40 25.03 13.56 -36.33
C ALA A 40 25.47 14.16 -37.69
N GLY A 41 26.78 14.18 -37.96
CA GLY A 41 27.35 14.72 -39.21
C GLY A 41 27.64 16.21 -39.18
N ASN A 42 27.48 16.88 -38.02
CA ASN A 42 27.94 18.26 -37.89
C ASN A 42 29.48 18.27 -37.82
N SER A 43 30.09 19.15 -38.56
CA SER A 43 31.57 19.24 -38.60
C SER A 43 32.06 20.67 -38.69
N PHE A 44 33.27 20.89 -38.21
CA PHE A 44 33.99 22.14 -38.37
C PHE A 44 35.46 21.87 -38.71
N ASN A 45 36.07 22.80 -39.44
CA ASN A 45 37.47 22.70 -39.80
C ASN A 45 38.33 23.33 -38.72
N VAL A 46 39.41 22.63 -38.35
CA VAL A 46 40.46 23.13 -37.46
C VAL A 46 41.69 23.44 -38.31
N ALA A 47 41.89 24.69 -38.65
CA ALA A 47 43.04 25.15 -39.43
C ALA A 47 44.34 25.06 -38.61
N ALA A 48 45.48 25.06 -39.31
CA ALA A 48 46.77 25.02 -38.62
C ALA A 48 46.92 26.21 -37.67
N GLY A 49 47.38 25.95 -36.44
CA GLY A 49 47.52 26.93 -35.38
C GLY A 49 46.25 27.26 -34.59
N GLN A 50 45.08 26.70 -34.93
CA GLN A 50 43.87 26.84 -34.16
C GLN A 50 43.86 25.89 -32.96
N THR A 51 43.17 26.29 -31.91
CA THR A 51 42.95 25.47 -30.72
C THR A 51 41.50 24.94 -30.71
N VAL A 52 41.35 23.65 -30.42
CA VAL A 52 40.06 23.04 -30.19
C VAL A 52 39.79 23.00 -28.68
N GLY A 53 38.70 23.61 -28.25
CA GLY A 53 38.24 23.53 -26.87
C GLY A 53 37.26 22.36 -26.70
N PHE A 54 37.52 21.47 -25.76
CA PHE A 54 36.57 20.46 -25.31
C PHE A 54 35.82 21.04 -24.10
N ILE A 55 34.52 21.17 -24.22
CA ILE A 55 33.68 21.84 -23.24
C ILE A 55 32.74 20.82 -22.59
N ASN A 56 32.66 20.82 -21.26
CA ASN A 56 31.68 20.09 -20.47
C ASN A 56 30.72 21.11 -19.84
N SER A 57 29.57 21.33 -20.48
CA SER A 57 28.60 22.36 -20.08
C SER A 57 27.76 21.99 -18.88
N ASP A 58 27.61 20.69 -18.59
CA ASP A 58 26.79 20.13 -17.49
C ASP A 58 27.62 19.73 -16.27
N GLY A 59 28.95 19.75 -16.38
CA GLY A 59 29.85 19.41 -15.29
C GLY A 59 29.95 17.93 -14.96
N ASN A 60 29.41 17.03 -15.81
CA ASN A 60 29.40 15.58 -15.56
C ASN A 60 30.67 14.85 -15.99
N ILE A 61 31.54 15.52 -16.76
CA ILE A 61 32.82 14.98 -17.21
C ILE A 61 33.93 15.97 -16.83
N ASP A 62 34.93 15.51 -16.10
CA ASP A 62 36.15 16.27 -15.83
C ASP A 62 37.11 16.15 -17.01
N ILE A 63 37.40 17.26 -17.67
CA ILE A 63 38.33 17.34 -18.81
C ILE A 63 39.60 18.02 -18.36
N THR A 64 40.72 17.29 -18.33
CA THR A 64 42.01 17.82 -17.92
C THR A 64 43.06 17.63 -19.02
N ALA A 65 43.86 18.69 -19.24
CA ALA A 65 44.99 18.66 -20.16
C ALA A 65 46.28 18.77 -19.37
N ALA A 66 47.22 17.84 -19.58
CA ALA A 66 48.53 17.85 -18.95
C ALA A 66 49.59 17.33 -19.91
N GLY A 67 50.61 18.13 -20.19
CA GLY A 67 51.62 17.81 -21.18
C GLY A 67 51.00 17.63 -22.57
N SER A 68 51.13 16.43 -23.13
CA SER A 68 50.57 16.04 -24.43
C SER A 68 49.30 15.18 -24.30
N SER A 69 48.76 15.08 -23.09
CA SER A 69 47.59 14.22 -22.81
C SER A 69 46.34 15.05 -22.51
N LEU A 70 45.22 14.60 -23.01
CA LEU A 70 43.87 15.06 -22.64
C LEU A 70 43.14 13.90 -22.04
N THR A 71 42.70 14.07 -20.78
CA THR A 71 41.99 13.04 -20.01
C THR A 71 40.53 13.44 -19.84
N PHE A 72 39.63 12.49 -20.03
CA PHE A 72 38.20 12.62 -19.81
C PHE A 72 37.79 11.60 -18.73
N ASP A 73 37.41 12.08 -17.56
CA ASP A 73 36.94 11.28 -16.46
C ASP A 73 35.49 11.66 -16.11
N LEU A 74 34.73 10.74 -15.54
CA LEU A 74 33.47 11.11 -14.95
C LEU A 74 33.69 12.01 -13.73
N ALA A 75 32.93 13.08 -13.64
CA ALA A 75 32.97 13.95 -12.47
C ALA A 75 32.63 13.15 -11.21
N LYS A 76 33.19 13.57 -10.08
CA LYS A 76 32.93 12.91 -8.79
C LYS A 76 31.44 12.97 -8.40
N ASP A 77 30.75 14.04 -8.75
CA ASP A 77 29.34 14.27 -8.58
C ASP A 77 28.68 14.42 -9.96
N ILE A 78 27.92 13.41 -10.38
CA ILE A 78 27.20 13.40 -11.66
C ILE A 78 25.79 13.92 -11.44
N LYS A 79 25.39 14.94 -12.22
CA LYS A 79 24.05 15.52 -12.19
C LYS A 79 23.31 15.15 -13.46
N VAL A 80 22.39 14.20 -13.34
CA VAL A 80 21.52 13.74 -14.43
C VAL A 80 20.05 13.80 -14.02
N ASN A 81 19.14 13.93 -14.97
CA ASN A 81 17.70 13.90 -14.69
C ASN A 81 17.24 12.51 -14.24
N SER A 82 17.84 11.46 -14.78
CA SER A 82 17.57 10.07 -14.42
C SER A 82 18.70 9.15 -14.85
N VAL A 83 18.82 8.02 -14.18
CA VAL A 83 19.63 6.87 -14.61
C VAL A 83 18.67 5.74 -14.90
N THR A 84 18.77 5.16 -16.11
CA THR A 84 17.92 4.06 -16.55
C THR A 84 18.78 2.85 -16.87
N ALA A 85 18.43 1.70 -16.28
CA ALA A 85 18.89 0.39 -16.72
C ALA A 85 17.70 -0.31 -17.39
N ASP A 86 17.86 -0.71 -18.64
CA ASP A 86 16.83 -1.33 -19.49
C ASP A 86 17.48 -2.49 -20.24
N ASP A 87 16.88 -3.67 -20.17
CA ASP A 87 17.40 -4.89 -20.85
C ASP A 87 16.88 -5.01 -22.29
N GLY A 88 16.02 -4.10 -22.74
CA GLY A 88 15.39 -4.16 -24.06
C GLY A 88 14.31 -5.24 -24.18
N LEU A 89 13.99 -5.96 -23.09
CA LEU A 89 12.99 -7.03 -23.03
C LEU A 89 11.77 -6.62 -22.19
N GLY A 90 11.77 -5.37 -21.68
CA GLY A 90 10.68 -4.81 -20.88
C GLY A 90 10.98 -4.75 -19.37
N ASN A 91 12.13 -5.29 -18.91
CA ASN A 91 12.58 -5.08 -17.55
C ASN A 91 13.34 -3.76 -17.45
N LYS A 92 12.97 -2.92 -16.50
CA LYS A 92 13.51 -1.57 -16.40
C LYS A 92 13.64 -1.09 -14.97
N THR A 93 14.76 -0.46 -14.68
CA THR A 93 14.96 0.31 -13.45
C THR A 93 15.27 1.76 -13.80
N VAL A 94 14.58 2.69 -13.17
CA VAL A 94 14.79 4.13 -13.32
C VAL A 94 15.05 4.74 -11.95
N LEU A 95 16.21 5.38 -11.81
CA LEU A 95 16.50 6.24 -10.67
C LEU A 95 16.29 7.68 -11.12
N GLY A 96 15.30 8.36 -10.59
CA GLY A 96 14.95 9.74 -10.91
C GLY A 96 14.86 10.62 -9.66
N SER A 97 14.59 11.91 -9.86
CA SER A 97 14.48 12.90 -8.77
C SER A 97 13.31 12.66 -7.82
N THR A 98 12.29 11.90 -8.25
CA THR A 98 11.10 11.55 -7.45
C THR A 98 11.21 10.20 -6.77
N GLY A 99 12.26 9.41 -7.07
CA GLY A 99 12.47 8.09 -6.49
C GLY A 99 12.99 7.07 -7.48
N THR A 100 12.94 5.82 -7.08
CA THR A 100 13.34 4.67 -7.90
C THR A 100 12.11 3.89 -8.33
N SER A 101 12.03 3.58 -9.63
CA SER A 101 11.01 2.69 -10.19
C SER A 101 11.66 1.45 -10.78
N VAL A 102 11.09 0.28 -10.49
CA VAL A 102 11.50 -1.00 -11.07
C VAL A 102 10.26 -1.63 -11.70
N SER A 103 10.35 -1.99 -12.96
CA SER A 103 9.26 -2.69 -13.66
C SER A 103 9.80 -3.92 -14.37
N ASP A 104 8.96 -4.94 -14.54
CA ASP A 104 9.26 -6.10 -15.34
C ASP A 104 8.48 -6.12 -16.66
N ALA A 105 8.83 -7.06 -17.53
CA ALA A 105 8.19 -7.26 -18.84
C ALA A 105 6.70 -7.64 -18.73
N ALA A 106 6.25 -8.17 -17.60
CA ALA A 106 4.86 -8.52 -17.35
C ALA A 106 4.01 -7.29 -16.95
N GLY A 107 4.67 -6.16 -16.59
CA GLY A 107 4.01 -4.93 -16.14
C GLY A 107 3.88 -4.80 -14.63
N ASN A 108 4.49 -5.69 -13.85
CA ASN A 108 4.60 -5.50 -12.41
C ASN A 108 5.52 -4.31 -12.12
N ASN A 109 5.22 -3.57 -11.08
CA ASN A 109 5.94 -2.35 -10.74
C ASN A 109 6.25 -2.25 -9.25
N ALA A 110 7.45 -1.78 -8.93
CA ALA A 110 7.83 -1.32 -7.61
C ALA A 110 8.30 0.14 -7.71
N HIS A 111 7.82 0.99 -6.82
CA HIS A 111 8.24 2.38 -6.72
C HIS A 111 8.67 2.71 -5.30
N TYR A 112 9.82 3.39 -5.16
CA TYR A 112 10.36 3.90 -3.91
C TYR A 112 10.50 5.42 -4.02
N GLY A 113 9.56 6.12 -3.45
CA GLY A 113 9.55 7.59 -3.42
C GLY A 113 9.88 8.14 -2.03
N ALA A 114 9.96 9.46 -1.92
CA ALA A 114 10.25 10.13 -0.65
C ALA A 114 9.13 9.97 0.41
N ASN A 115 7.88 9.83 -0.03
CA ASN A 115 6.71 9.78 0.86
C ASN A 115 6.15 8.36 1.02
N SER A 116 6.40 7.47 0.07
CA SER A 116 5.85 6.12 0.07
C SER A 116 6.67 5.16 -0.78
N SER A 117 6.51 3.88 -0.51
CA SER A 117 6.88 2.80 -1.43
C SER A 117 5.62 2.05 -1.87
N SER A 118 5.62 1.55 -3.10
CA SER A 118 4.52 0.75 -3.61
C SER A 118 5.00 -0.43 -4.43
N PHE A 119 4.24 -1.53 -4.37
CA PHE A 119 4.39 -2.70 -5.21
C PHE A 119 3.02 -2.97 -5.84
N THR A 120 2.98 -3.11 -7.15
CA THR A 120 1.75 -3.42 -7.88
C THR A 120 2.01 -4.51 -8.90
N ASP A 121 1.04 -5.39 -9.09
CA ASP A 121 1.07 -6.38 -10.15
C ASP A 121 -0.03 -6.13 -11.19
N THR A 122 0.04 -6.84 -12.30
CA THR A 122 -0.94 -6.73 -13.39
C THR A 122 -2.29 -7.36 -13.06
N ALA A 123 -2.40 -8.14 -12.00
CA ALA A 123 -3.66 -8.70 -11.51
C ALA A 123 -4.46 -7.67 -10.69
N GLY A 124 -3.83 -6.55 -10.29
CA GLY A 124 -4.47 -5.51 -9.48
C GLY A 124 -4.15 -5.62 -7.98
N ASN A 125 -3.23 -6.53 -7.59
CA ASN A 125 -2.75 -6.54 -6.21
C ASN A 125 -1.80 -5.37 -5.97
N SER A 126 -1.88 -4.76 -4.80
CA SER A 126 -0.99 -3.67 -4.42
C SER A 126 -0.61 -3.69 -2.95
N ASN A 127 0.60 -3.20 -2.67
CA ASN A 127 1.06 -2.85 -1.33
C ASN A 127 1.61 -1.43 -1.38
N ILE A 128 1.05 -0.54 -0.58
CA ILE A 128 1.52 0.84 -0.46
C ILE A 128 1.89 1.10 0.99
N SER A 129 3.15 1.45 1.24
CA SER A 129 3.64 1.79 2.57
C SER A 129 4.10 3.25 2.62
N SER A 130 3.71 3.95 3.66
CA SER A 130 4.03 5.36 3.90
C SER A 130 4.30 5.61 5.38
N ALA A 131 4.68 6.83 5.74
CA ALA A 131 4.85 7.24 7.14
C ALA A 131 3.54 7.20 7.95
N THR A 132 2.39 7.22 7.30
CA THR A 132 1.07 7.19 7.96
C THR A 132 0.47 5.80 8.08
N GLY A 133 1.02 4.81 7.36
CA GLY A 133 0.55 3.43 7.41
C GLY A 133 0.84 2.63 6.16
N THR A 134 0.30 1.43 6.14
CA THR A 134 0.39 0.50 5.01
C THR A 134 -1.01 0.09 4.56
N THR A 135 -1.21 0.05 3.25
CA THR A 135 -2.41 -0.47 2.61
C THR A 135 -2.03 -1.66 1.72
N LEU A 136 -2.68 -2.78 1.94
CA LEU A 136 -2.65 -3.94 1.04
C LEU A 136 -4.01 -4.01 0.34
N THR A 137 -4.00 -4.24 -0.97
CA THR A 137 -5.22 -4.46 -1.75
C THR A 137 -5.00 -5.67 -2.65
N ASP A 138 -5.95 -6.58 -2.72
CA ASP A 138 -5.89 -7.68 -3.69
C ASP A 138 -6.75 -7.40 -4.93
N ALA A 139 -6.60 -8.24 -5.94
CA ALA A 139 -7.34 -8.16 -7.19
C ALA A 139 -8.86 -8.30 -7.04
N ALA A 140 -9.34 -8.88 -5.95
CA ALA A 140 -10.76 -9.01 -5.64
C ALA A 140 -11.35 -7.76 -4.96
N GLY A 141 -10.49 -6.80 -4.57
CA GLY A 141 -10.89 -5.58 -3.86
C GLY A 141 -10.89 -5.72 -2.33
N ASN A 142 -10.36 -6.83 -1.77
CA ASN A 142 -10.13 -6.90 -0.34
C ASN A 142 -9.00 -5.94 0.05
N THR A 143 -9.16 -5.26 1.18
CA THR A 143 -8.15 -4.31 1.68
C THR A 143 -7.75 -4.62 3.11
N TYR A 144 -6.47 -4.42 3.42
CA TYR A 144 -5.95 -4.36 4.78
C TYR A 144 -5.17 -3.07 4.98
N ILE A 145 -5.61 -2.26 5.92
CA ILE A 145 -5.00 -0.97 6.24
C ILE A 145 -4.45 -1.04 7.66
N THR A 146 -3.19 -0.64 7.84
CA THR A 146 -2.56 -0.51 9.15
C THR A 146 -2.03 0.90 9.34
N THR A 147 -2.39 1.52 10.44
CA THR A 147 -1.93 2.85 10.83
C THR A 147 -1.51 2.85 12.31
N ALA A 148 -0.97 3.96 12.81
CA ALA A 148 -0.69 4.12 14.22
C ALA A 148 -1.96 4.09 15.11
N ALA A 149 -3.14 4.36 14.55
CA ALA A 149 -4.42 4.35 15.27
C ALA A 149 -5.04 2.95 15.36
N GLY A 150 -4.64 2.02 14.48
CA GLY A 150 -5.19 0.68 14.42
C GLY A 150 -5.12 0.06 13.03
N SER A 151 -5.83 -1.03 12.85
CA SER A 151 -5.92 -1.71 11.55
C SER A 151 -7.36 -1.98 11.15
N GLU A 152 -7.59 -2.01 9.84
CA GLU A 152 -8.87 -2.31 9.22
C GLU A 152 -8.68 -3.38 8.15
N LEU A 153 -9.53 -4.38 8.18
CA LEU A 153 -9.67 -5.39 7.14
C LEU A 153 -11.06 -5.23 6.53
N THR A 154 -11.14 -5.02 5.23
CA THR A 154 -12.41 -4.94 4.50
C THR A 154 -12.36 -5.89 3.31
N ASN A 155 -13.38 -6.72 3.15
CA ASN A 155 -13.49 -7.55 1.96
C ASN A 155 -14.29 -6.86 0.85
N ALA A 156 -14.26 -7.44 -0.35
CA ALA A 156 -14.96 -6.93 -1.52
C ALA A 156 -16.51 -6.87 -1.35
N ASN A 157 -17.07 -7.61 -0.40
CA ASN A 157 -18.51 -7.61 -0.10
C ASN A 157 -18.88 -6.50 0.89
N GLY A 158 -17.90 -5.84 1.53
CA GLY A 158 -18.13 -4.80 2.52
C GLY A 158 -18.13 -5.30 3.97
N ASP A 159 -17.76 -6.57 4.24
CA ASP A 159 -17.54 -7.01 5.62
C ASP A 159 -16.26 -6.36 6.15
N GLN A 160 -16.27 -5.93 7.40
CA GLN A 160 -15.19 -5.16 8.02
C GLN A 160 -14.77 -5.74 9.36
N THR A 161 -13.48 -5.63 9.64
CA THR A 161 -12.92 -5.81 10.98
C THR A 161 -11.97 -4.66 11.29
N ASN A 162 -12.27 -3.92 12.36
CA ASN A 162 -11.46 -2.82 12.83
C ASN A 162 -10.86 -3.17 14.20
N LEU A 163 -9.55 -3.00 14.32
CA LEU A 163 -8.81 -3.16 15.57
C LEU A 163 -8.16 -1.82 15.94
N SER A 164 -8.47 -1.33 17.14
CA SER A 164 -7.91 -0.07 17.65
C SER A 164 -7.61 -0.18 19.15
N ALA A 165 -7.01 0.84 19.73
CA ALA A 165 -6.82 0.93 21.17
C ALA A 165 -8.14 0.97 21.95
N ALA A 166 -9.25 1.36 21.32
CA ALA A 166 -10.59 1.36 21.94
C ALA A 166 -11.26 -0.02 21.93
N GLY A 167 -10.77 -0.95 21.09
CA GLY A 167 -11.32 -2.29 21.00
C GLY A 167 -11.37 -2.83 19.57
N THR A 168 -12.09 -3.92 19.42
CA THR A 168 -12.33 -4.58 18.13
C THR A 168 -13.77 -4.40 17.71
N TYR A 169 -13.98 -4.06 16.45
CA TYR A 169 -15.29 -3.97 15.80
C TYR A 169 -15.31 -4.88 14.58
N VAL A 170 -16.34 -5.71 14.48
CA VAL A 170 -16.59 -6.57 13.31
C VAL A 170 -17.97 -6.26 12.79
N GLN A 171 -18.11 -6.10 11.48
CA GLN A 171 -19.37 -5.83 10.81
C GLN A 171 -19.47 -6.61 9.51
N ASP A 172 -20.64 -7.16 9.20
CA ASP A 172 -20.91 -7.70 7.87
C ASP A 172 -21.51 -6.63 6.93
N ALA A 173 -21.59 -6.95 5.66
CA ALA A 173 -22.15 -6.07 4.62
C ALA A 173 -23.64 -5.72 4.85
N LEU A 174 -24.35 -6.47 5.69
CA LEU A 174 -25.73 -6.21 6.06
C LEU A 174 -25.86 -5.28 7.27
N GLY A 175 -24.72 -4.96 7.95
CA GLY A 175 -24.66 -4.10 9.10
C GLY A 175 -24.81 -4.83 10.45
N ASN A 176 -24.88 -6.19 10.46
CA ASN A 176 -24.77 -6.93 11.71
C ASN A 176 -23.35 -6.74 12.26
N ASN A 177 -23.23 -6.53 13.56
CA ASN A 177 -21.94 -6.16 14.14
C ASN A 177 -21.69 -6.77 15.51
N ALA A 178 -20.42 -6.86 15.86
CA ALA A 178 -19.95 -7.18 17.21
C ALA A 178 -18.85 -6.19 17.60
N THR A 179 -18.93 -5.71 18.82
CA THR A 179 -17.92 -4.80 19.42
C THR A 179 -17.38 -5.41 20.69
N TYR A 180 -16.06 -5.38 20.84
CA TYR A 180 -15.33 -5.78 22.04
C TYR A 180 -14.46 -4.59 22.46
N GLY A 181 -14.77 -3.98 23.55
CA GLY A 181 -14.05 -2.80 24.03
C GLY A 181 -13.96 -2.73 25.54
N ALA A 182 -13.28 -1.71 26.05
CA ALA A 182 -13.12 -1.47 27.49
C ALA A 182 -14.47 -1.29 28.20
N ASN A 183 -15.50 -0.84 27.46
CA ASN A 183 -16.84 -0.61 27.99
C ASN A 183 -17.76 -1.86 27.90
N GLY A 184 -17.23 -3.00 27.46
CA GLY A 184 -17.97 -4.27 27.37
C GLY A 184 -18.02 -4.86 25.97
N ILE A 185 -18.98 -5.78 25.80
CA ILE A 185 -19.25 -6.51 24.56
C ILE A 185 -20.65 -6.16 24.10
N SER A 186 -20.81 -5.88 22.80
CA SER A 186 -22.13 -5.66 22.18
C SER A 186 -22.22 -6.46 20.89
N ILE A 187 -23.34 -7.13 20.68
CA ILE A 187 -23.68 -7.79 19.42
C ILE A 187 -25.00 -7.17 18.95
N GLY A 188 -25.00 -6.62 17.75
CA GLY A 188 -26.13 -5.93 17.16
C GLY A 188 -26.50 -6.51 15.80
N ASN A 189 -27.71 -6.18 15.33
CA ASN A 189 -28.15 -6.42 13.96
C ASN A 189 -28.90 -5.21 13.40
N THR A 190 -29.06 -5.17 12.08
CA THR A 190 -29.73 -4.07 11.37
C THR A 190 -31.24 -4.02 11.57
N THR A 191 -31.85 -5.11 12.04
CA THR A 191 -33.30 -5.25 12.13
C THR A 191 -33.91 -4.76 13.45
N GLY A 192 -33.12 -4.28 14.38
CA GLY A 192 -33.72 -3.62 15.51
C GLY A 192 -33.04 -3.70 16.85
N GLY A 193 -31.75 -3.60 16.91
CA GLY A 193 -31.11 -3.30 18.15
C GLY A 193 -30.09 -4.32 18.66
N THR A 194 -29.61 -4.07 19.85
CA THR A 194 -28.64 -4.91 20.55
C THR A 194 -29.23 -6.30 20.79
N VAL A 195 -28.56 -7.33 20.24
CA VAL A 195 -28.95 -8.72 20.46
C VAL A 195 -28.43 -9.19 21.83
N ILE A 196 -27.19 -8.83 22.18
CA ILE A 196 -26.60 -9.08 23.51
C ILE A 196 -25.68 -7.90 23.82
N SER A 197 -25.73 -7.39 25.04
CA SER A 197 -24.81 -6.38 25.54
C SER A 197 -24.33 -6.76 26.93
N ILE A 198 -23.03 -6.67 27.17
CA ILE A 198 -22.40 -6.80 28.50
C ILE A 198 -21.70 -5.47 28.78
N LYS A 199 -22.22 -4.72 29.73
CA LYS A 199 -21.72 -3.37 30.03
C LYS A 199 -21.97 -3.02 31.49
N ASP A 200 -20.99 -2.42 32.15
CA ASP A 200 -21.11 -1.83 33.50
C ASP A 200 -21.74 -2.78 34.56
N GLY A 201 -21.42 -4.09 34.49
CA GLY A 201 -21.97 -5.10 35.41
C GLY A 201 -23.36 -5.64 35.04
N ASP A 202 -23.91 -5.20 33.90
CA ASP A 202 -25.19 -5.67 33.39
C ASP A 202 -24.99 -6.53 32.13
N VAL A 203 -25.81 -7.57 31.99
CA VAL A 203 -25.96 -8.41 30.79
C VAL A 203 -27.34 -8.23 30.23
N ASN A 204 -27.48 -7.42 29.18
CA ASN A 204 -28.74 -7.18 28.51
C ASN A 204 -28.89 -8.08 27.29
N PHE A 205 -29.91 -8.91 27.28
CA PHE A 205 -30.25 -9.83 26.17
C PHE A 205 -31.18 -9.21 25.11
N GLY A 206 -31.43 -7.89 25.20
CA GLY A 206 -32.21 -7.16 24.19
C GLY A 206 -33.68 -7.62 24.08
N GLY A 207 -34.21 -8.20 25.13
CA GLY A 207 -35.58 -8.78 25.12
C GLY A 207 -35.63 -10.20 24.53
N ASN A 208 -34.53 -10.78 24.17
CA ASN A 208 -34.46 -12.16 23.69
C ASN A 208 -34.62 -13.15 24.84
N THR A 209 -35.13 -14.33 24.54
CA THR A 209 -35.24 -15.42 25.50
C THR A 209 -33.89 -16.04 25.81
N LEU A 210 -33.52 -16.17 27.07
CA LEU A 210 -32.37 -16.93 27.51
C LEU A 210 -32.74 -18.39 27.66
N GLY A 211 -32.35 -19.22 26.68
CA GLY A 211 -32.55 -20.66 26.68
C GLY A 211 -31.41 -21.46 27.31
N GLY A 212 -31.68 -22.71 27.71
CA GLY A 212 -30.64 -23.61 28.24
C GLY A 212 -30.14 -23.28 29.64
N VAL A 213 -30.87 -22.45 30.40
CA VAL A 213 -30.55 -22.17 31.81
C VAL A 213 -30.78 -23.43 32.66
N GLY A 214 -29.70 -23.97 33.23
CA GLY A 214 -29.79 -25.09 34.19
C GLY A 214 -30.57 -24.68 35.44
N ALA A 215 -30.98 -25.67 36.25
CA ALA A 215 -31.58 -25.39 37.54
C ALA A 215 -30.56 -24.76 38.50
N GLY A 216 -30.88 -23.62 39.09
CA GLY A 216 -30.06 -22.95 40.12
C GLY A 216 -29.96 -23.85 41.36
N VAL A 217 -28.76 -23.94 41.94
CA VAL A 217 -28.44 -24.77 43.13
C VAL A 217 -27.94 -23.89 44.25
N ASN A 218 -27.15 -22.87 43.94
CA ASN A 218 -26.60 -21.92 44.91
C ASN A 218 -27.49 -20.67 45.02
N PRO A 219 -27.36 -19.92 46.11
CA PRO A 219 -28.17 -18.70 46.32
C PRO A 219 -28.05 -17.64 45.24
N ASP A 220 -26.89 -17.59 44.56
CA ASP A 220 -26.59 -16.58 43.52
C ASP A 220 -26.87 -17.10 42.09
N ASP A 221 -27.36 -18.34 41.93
CA ASP A 221 -27.65 -18.88 40.60
C ASP A 221 -28.98 -18.31 40.07
N ALA A 222 -29.07 -18.15 38.75
CA ALA A 222 -30.33 -17.86 38.08
C ALA A 222 -31.28 -19.05 38.20
N ILE A 223 -32.54 -18.79 38.49
CA ILE A 223 -33.59 -19.82 38.45
C ILE A 223 -34.13 -19.92 37.02
N ASN A 224 -34.46 -21.13 36.60
CA ASN A 224 -35.13 -21.37 35.32
C ASN A 224 -36.67 -21.45 35.50
N LYS A 225 -37.38 -21.42 34.32
CA LYS A 225 -38.86 -21.47 34.34
C LYS A 225 -39.40 -22.72 35.03
N GLY A 226 -38.71 -23.87 34.91
CA GLY A 226 -39.14 -25.08 35.57
C GLY A 226 -39.12 -25.00 37.11
N GLN A 227 -38.14 -24.31 37.68
CA GLN A 227 -38.10 -24.07 39.13
C GLN A 227 -39.20 -23.12 39.58
N LEU A 228 -39.52 -22.10 38.75
CA LEU A 228 -40.61 -21.18 39.04
C LEU A 228 -41.99 -21.87 38.92
N ASP A 229 -42.17 -22.72 37.89
CA ASP A 229 -43.39 -23.50 37.71
C ASP A 229 -43.60 -24.46 38.90
N ASN A 230 -42.55 -25.17 39.33
CA ASN A 230 -42.62 -26.05 40.50
C ASN A 230 -43.00 -25.28 41.78
N LEU A 231 -42.46 -24.04 41.96
CA LEU A 231 -42.87 -23.22 43.08
C LEU A 231 -44.34 -22.83 43.00
N GLY A 232 -44.83 -22.48 41.79
CA GLY A 232 -46.26 -22.18 41.57
C GLY A 232 -47.17 -23.37 41.89
N ASP A 233 -46.77 -24.59 41.44
CA ASP A 233 -47.52 -25.79 41.71
C ASP A 233 -47.55 -26.15 43.21
N HIS A 234 -46.43 -26.01 43.94
CA HIS A 234 -46.39 -26.20 45.40
C HIS A 234 -47.27 -25.17 46.13
N LEU A 235 -47.21 -23.88 45.73
CA LEU A 235 -48.09 -22.87 46.32
C LEU A 235 -49.56 -23.21 46.08
N ALA A 236 -49.93 -23.60 44.85
CA ALA A 236 -51.30 -23.93 44.52
C ALA A 236 -51.79 -25.19 45.25
N GLY A 237 -50.98 -26.27 45.24
CA GLY A 237 -51.35 -27.56 45.82
C GLY A 237 -51.18 -27.62 47.32
N ASP A 238 -50.05 -27.32 47.86
CA ASP A 238 -49.68 -27.61 49.26
C ASP A 238 -50.11 -26.50 50.23
N ILE A 239 -50.03 -25.21 49.77
CA ILE A 239 -50.35 -24.09 50.64
C ILE A 239 -51.79 -23.65 50.53
N PHE A 240 -52.36 -23.63 49.32
CA PHE A 240 -53.71 -23.15 49.10
C PHE A 240 -54.76 -24.33 49.01
N GLY A 241 -54.27 -25.58 49.11
CA GLY A 241 -55.13 -26.74 49.32
C GLY A 241 -56.01 -27.17 48.17
N GLY A 242 -55.46 -27.71 47.11
CA GLY A 242 -56.13 -28.48 46.07
C GLY A 242 -57.17 -27.77 45.19
N ASN A 243 -57.73 -26.67 45.64
CA ASN A 243 -58.70 -25.87 44.90
C ASN A 243 -58.06 -24.71 44.17
N ALA A 244 -56.69 -24.54 44.21
CA ALA A 244 -55.91 -23.60 43.44
C ALA A 244 -55.25 -24.33 42.30
N THR A 245 -55.07 -23.65 41.16
CA THR A 245 -54.36 -24.11 40.01
C THR A 245 -53.39 -23.03 39.56
N TYR A 246 -52.14 -23.41 39.14
CA TYR A 246 -51.17 -22.54 38.54
C TYR A 246 -51.10 -22.84 37.04
N ASP A 247 -51.26 -21.84 36.18
CA ASP A 247 -51.24 -21.98 34.73
C ASP A 247 -49.88 -21.58 34.07
N GLY A 248 -48.86 -21.37 34.88
CA GLY A 248 -47.55 -20.89 34.44
C GLY A 248 -47.39 -19.35 34.52
N ASN A 249 -48.46 -18.64 34.89
CA ASN A 249 -48.46 -17.19 35.02
C ASN A 249 -49.30 -16.69 36.21
N THR A 250 -50.42 -17.34 36.49
CA THR A 250 -51.40 -16.92 37.49
C THR A 250 -51.86 -18.10 38.35
N ILE A 251 -52.02 -17.88 39.66
CA ILE A 251 -52.71 -18.84 40.55
C ILE A 251 -54.18 -18.44 40.57
N THR A 252 -55.06 -19.36 40.15
CA THR A 252 -56.48 -19.17 40.21
C THR A 252 -57.07 -20.13 41.26
N TRP A 253 -58.02 -19.64 42.02
CA TRP A 253 -58.68 -20.40 43.07
C TRP A 253 -60.15 -20.68 42.73
N SER A 254 -60.62 -21.82 43.14
CA SER A 254 -62.04 -22.16 43.06
C SER A 254 -62.48 -22.71 44.39
N ASN A 255 -63.59 -22.25 44.94
CA ASN A 255 -64.19 -22.76 46.16
C ASN A 255 -63.25 -22.71 47.37
N ILE A 256 -62.73 -21.55 47.74
CA ILE A 256 -61.82 -21.37 48.89
C ILE A 256 -62.51 -21.85 50.19
N GLY A 257 -61.87 -22.79 50.84
CA GLY A 257 -62.40 -23.37 52.11
C GLY A 257 -63.76 -24.02 52.01
N GLY A 258 -64.22 -24.39 50.79
CA GLY A 258 -65.55 -25.01 50.61
C GLY A 258 -66.72 -24.01 50.58
N THR A 259 -66.42 -22.70 50.51
CA THR A 259 -67.41 -21.64 50.58
C THR A 259 -68.14 -21.38 49.26
N GLY A 260 -67.57 -21.87 48.14
CA GLY A 260 -68.07 -21.60 46.80
C GLY A 260 -67.46 -20.30 46.23
N GLU A 261 -66.62 -19.58 47.00
CA GLU A 261 -66.01 -18.31 46.62
C GLU A 261 -64.61 -18.54 46.00
N ASN A 262 -64.25 -17.64 45.11
CA ASN A 262 -62.97 -17.67 44.36
C ASN A 262 -61.97 -16.57 44.80
N THR A 263 -62.30 -15.81 45.81
CA THR A 263 -61.42 -14.78 46.42
C THR A 263 -61.42 -14.96 47.94
N VAL A 264 -60.28 -14.59 48.58
CA VAL A 264 -60.18 -14.71 50.04
C VAL A 264 -61.17 -13.77 50.75
N ASP A 265 -61.39 -12.57 50.17
CA ASP A 265 -62.35 -11.64 50.72
C ASP A 265 -63.86 -12.08 50.63
N GLY A 266 -64.09 -12.98 49.63
CA GLY A 266 -65.44 -13.54 49.47
C GLY A 266 -65.72 -14.80 50.32
N ALA A 267 -64.64 -15.48 50.75
CA ALA A 267 -64.73 -16.69 51.56
C ALA A 267 -64.90 -16.41 53.06
#